data_c21f88879d31c4c333b53fd961a26458
#
_entry.id   c21f88879d31c4c333b53fd961a26458
#
_cell.length_a   1.000
_cell.length_b   1.000
_cell.length_c   1.000
_cell.angle_alpha   90.00
_cell.angle_beta   90.00
_cell.angle_gamma   90.00
#
_symmetry.space_group_name_H-M   'P 1'
#
loop_
_entity.id
_entity.type
_entity.pdbx_description
1 polymer ?
#
loop_
_entity_poly.entity_id
_entity_poly.type
_entity_poly.pdbx_seq_one_letter_code
_entity_poly.pdbx_strand_id
1 'polypeptide(L)' 'MNIRSIGRLLRAERKRQQLRQDELAALAGVGTRFVSDLENGKPGAEFGRCIKVVAALGLTLELRHRDWSDIAPLGE' A
#
# COMPACT_ATOMS: atom_id res chain seq x y z
N MET A 1 -9.54 -7.45 4.44
CA MET A 1 -8.74 -6.25 4.18
C MET A 1 -9.39 -5.42 3.09
N ASN A 2 -9.38 -4.11 3.21
CA ASN A 2 -9.94 -3.24 2.19
C ASN A 2 -8.98 -2.07 1.96
N ILE A 3 -9.29 -1.25 0.96
CA ILE A 3 -8.40 -0.15 0.58
C ILE A 3 -8.23 0.88 1.71
N ARG A 4 -9.25 1.06 2.54
CA ARG A 4 -9.15 1.98 3.67
C ARG A 4 -8.17 1.46 4.72
N SER A 5 -8.20 0.16 4.99
CA SER A 5 -7.24 -0.45 5.93
C SER A 5 -5.81 -0.33 5.41
N ILE A 6 -5.62 -0.58 4.14
CA ILE A 6 -4.31 -0.45 3.51
C ILE A 6 -3.81 0.98 3.62
N GLY A 7 -4.68 1.94 3.32
CA GLY A 7 -4.32 3.35 3.41
C GLY A 7 -3.89 3.75 4.81
N ARG A 8 -4.59 3.26 5.83
CA ARG A 8 -4.23 3.55 7.22
C ARG A 8 -2.88 2.98 7.59
N LEU A 9 -2.60 1.76 7.15
CA LEU A 9 -1.31 1.12 7.42
C LEU A 9 -0.17 1.90 6.77
N LEU A 10 -0.35 2.29 5.53
CA LEU A 10 0.67 3.05 4.81
C LEU A 10 0.90 4.41 5.45
N ARG A 11 -0.18 5.08 5.87
CA ARG A 11 -0.07 6.35 6.56
C ARG A 11 0.68 6.21 7.88
N ALA A 12 0.34 5.19 8.67
CA ALA A 12 0.99 4.96 9.95
C ALA A 12 2.48 4.71 9.76
N GLU A 13 2.84 3.90 8.76
CA GLU A 13 4.23 3.59 8.48
C GLU A 13 4.98 4.84 8.00
N ARG A 14 4.35 5.64 7.14
CA ARG A 14 4.96 6.89 6.69
C ARG A 14 5.26 7.80 7.88
N LYS A 15 4.29 7.96 8.78
CA LYS A 15 4.47 8.82 9.95
C LYS A 15 5.53 8.27 10.90
N ARG A 16 5.57 6.95 11.06
CA ARG A 16 6.60 6.32 11.87
C ARG A 16 8.00 6.66 11.33
N GLN A 17 8.13 6.74 10.03
CA GLN A 17 9.40 7.10 9.37
C GLN A 17 9.61 8.61 9.27
N GLN A 18 8.68 9.40 9.82
CA GLN A 18 8.77 10.86 9.83
C GLN A 18 8.83 11.47 8.44
N LEU A 19 8.12 10.85 7.50
CA LEU A 19 8.02 11.34 6.13
C LEU A 19 6.75 12.14 5.93
N ARG A 20 6.85 13.23 5.17
CA ARG A 20 5.67 13.94 4.69
C ARG A 20 5.12 13.22 3.46
N GLN A 21 3.88 13.52 3.10
CA GLN A 21 3.28 12.91 1.91
C GLN A 21 4.06 13.23 0.65
N ASP A 22 4.54 14.47 0.50
CA ASP A 22 5.31 14.84 -0.67
C ASP A 22 6.67 14.15 -0.71
N GLU A 23 7.28 13.92 0.45
CA GLU A 23 8.53 13.18 0.51
C GLU A 23 8.33 11.73 0.08
N LEU A 24 7.29 11.09 0.58
CA LEU A 24 6.99 9.72 0.17
C LEU A 24 6.67 9.65 -1.31
N ALA A 25 5.90 10.59 -1.82
CA ALA A 25 5.56 10.64 -3.24
C ALA A 25 6.81 10.71 -4.10
N ALA A 26 7.77 11.56 -3.72
CA ALA A 26 9.03 11.69 -4.45
C ALA A 26 9.82 10.39 -4.43
N LEU A 27 9.90 9.73 -3.28
CA LEU A 27 10.61 8.45 -3.15
C LEU A 27 9.97 7.37 -4.00
N ALA A 28 8.63 7.35 -4.05
CA ALA A 28 7.89 6.33 -4.79
C ALA A 28 7.78 6.63 -6.28
N GLY A 29 8.07 7.85 -6.70
CA GLY A 29 7.90 8.25 -8.08
C GLY A 29 6.44 8.42 -8.48
N VAL A 30 5.60 8.90 -7.55
CA VAL A 30 4.17 9.15 -7.80
C VAL A 30 3.85 10.58 -7.37
N GLY A 31 2.63 11.02 -7.68
CA GLY A 31 2.20 12.35 -7.25
C GLY A 31 1.78 12.37 -5.78
N THR A 32 1.93 13.53 -5.15
CA THR A 32 1.51 13.71 -3.76
C THR A 32 0.02 13.45 -3.59
N ARG A 33 -0.79 13.87 -4.56
CA ARG A 33 -2.22 13.62 -4.54
C ARG A 33 -2.54 12.14 -4.51
N PHE A 34 -1.76 11.34 -5.25
CA PHE A 34 -1.94 9.90 -5.23
C PHE A 34 -1.72 9.34 -3.83
N VAL A 35 -0.67 9.77 -3.15
CA VAL A 35 -0.38 9.33 -1.79
C VAL A 35 -1.53 9.71 -0.86
N SER A 36 -2.00 10.94 -0.94
CA SER A 36 -3.11 11.41 -0.11
C SER A 36 -4.37 10.57 -0.34
N ASP A 37 -4.74 10.35 -1.60
CA ASP A 37 -5.91 9.56 -1.94
C ASP A 37 -5.77 8.12 -1.43
N LEU A 38 -4.60 7.54 -1.59
CA LEU A 38 -4.33 6.17 -1.14
C LEU A 38 -4.47 6.06 0.38
N GLU A 39 -3.89 7.00 1.11
CA GLU A 39 -3.98 7.00 2.57
C GLU A 39 -5.41 7.19 3.08
N ASN A 40 -6.22 7.90 2.31
CA ASN A 40 -7.63 8.11 2.65
C ASN A 40 -8.55 7.00 2.17
N GLY A 41 -8.00 5.97 1.55
CA GLY A 41 -8.77 4.82 1.11
C GLY A 41 -9.64 5.08 -0.09
N LYS A 42 -9.28 6.04 -0.93
CA LYS A 42 -10.05 6.34 -2.12
C LYS A 42 -10.04 5.15 -3.06
N PRO A 43 -11.21 4.66 -3.50
CA PRO A 43 -11.25 3.52 -4.41
C PRO A 43 -10.72 3.87 -5.78
N GLY A 44 -10.27 2.87 -6.51
CA GLY A 44 -9.80 3.05 -7.88
C GLY A 44 -8.33 3.44 -8.00
N ALA A 45 -7.57 3.36 -6.93
CA ALA A 45 -6.13 3.64 -6.97
C ALA A 45 -5.44 2.65 -7.91
N GLU A 46 -4.55 3.16 -8.75
CA GLU A 46 -3.84 2.32 -9.71
C GLU A 46 -2.85 1.43 -8.97
N PHE A 47 -2.95 0.12 -9.20
CA PHE A 47 -2.26 -0.89 -8.40
C PHE A 47 -0.74 -0.78 -8.50
N GLY A 48 -0.20 -0.56 -9.69
CA GLY A 48 1.23 -0.43 -9.86
C GLY A 48 1.82 0.71 -9.06
N ARG A 49 1.10 1.83 -8.97
CA ARG A 49 1.53 2.97 -8.17
C ARG A 49 1.43 2.65 -6.67
N CYS A 50 0.42 1.89 -6.27
CA CYS A 50 0.31 1.44 -4.88
C CYS A 50 1.55 0.64 -4.48
N ILE A 51 1.98 -0.27 -5.35
CA ILE A 51 3.16 -1.08 -5.10
C ILE A 51 4.41 -0.21 -4.96
N LYS A 52 4.52 0.84 -5.76
CA LYS A 52 5.66 1.77 -5.63
C LYS A 52 5.69 2.45 -4.26
N VAL A 53 4.51 2.84 -3.75
CA VAL A 53 4.41 3.46 -2.43
C VAL A 53 4.79 2.46 -1.35
N VAL A 54 4.29 1.23 -1.44
CA VAL A 54 4.61 0.16 -0.50
C VAL A 54 6.13 -0.07 -0.46
N ALA A 55 6.74 -0.19 -1.62
CA ALA A 55 8.18 -0.42 -1.72
C ALA A 55 8.99 0.75 -1.17
N ALA A 56 8.55 1.99 -1.43
CA ALA A 56 9.24 3.18 -0.95
C ALA A 56 9.27 3.25 0.58
N LEU A 57 8.27 2.65 1.23
CA LEU A 57 8.22 2.58 2.69
C LEU A 57 9.01 1.40 3.25
N GLY A 58 9.63 0.60 2.39
CA GLY A 58 10.37 -0.57 2.83
C GLY A 58 9.48 -1.75 3.18
N LEU A 59 8.24 -1.73 2.71
CA LEU A 59 7.27 -2.79 2.98
C LEU A 59 7.17 -3.72 1.79
N THR A 60 6.60 -4.88 2.04
CA THR A 60 6.30 -5.87 1.02
C THR A 60 4.80 -6.15 1.05
N LEU A 61 4.21 -6.30 -0.12
CA LEU A 61 2.81 -6.72 -0.21
C LEU A 61 2.78 -8.20 -0.55
N GLU A 62 2.11 -8.98 0.31
CA GLU A 62 1.95 -10.41 0.10
C GLU A 62 0.48 -10.75 0.04
N LEU A 63 0.15 -11.68 -0.86
CA LEU A 63 -1.20 -12.23 -0.95
C LEU A 63 -1.20 -13.60 -0.29
N ARG A 64 -2.08 -13.75 0.67
CA ARG A 64 -2.20 -15.01 1.41
C ARG A 64 -3.66 -15.41 1.49
N HIS A 65 -3.89 -16.70 1.50
CA HIS A 65 -5.22 -17.18 1.82
C HIS A 65 -5.53 -16.90 3.30
N ARG A 66 -6.76 -16.52 3.55
CA ARG A 66 -7.19 -16.24 4.91
C ARG A 66 -7.19 -17.52 5.75
N ASP A 67 -7.60 -18.63 5.16
CA ASP A 67 -7.63 -19.92 5.82
C ASP A 67 -6.80 -20.89 5.01
N TRP A 68 -5.59 -21.15 5.48
CA TRP A 68 -4.64 -21.97 4.74
C TRP A 68 -5.12 -23.40 4.55
N SER A 69 -5.92 -23.93 5.50
CA SER A 69 -6.39 -25.31 5.43
C SER A 69 -7.38 -25.54 4.30
N ASP A 70 -8.02 -24.48 3.80
CA ASP A 70 -9.02 -24.58 2.74
C ASP A 70 -8.43 -24.35 1.36
N ILE A 71 -7.12 -24.26 1.25
CA ILE A 71 -6.48 -23.84 0.03
C ILE A 71 -6.13 -25.01 -0.84
N ALA A 72 -6.63 -24.99 -2.09
CA ALA A 72 -6.05 -25.79 -3.14
C ALA A 72 -4.78 -25.07 -3.61
N PRO A 73 -3.69 -25.79 -3.84
CA PRO A 73 -2.46 -25.13 -4.29
C PRO A 73 -2.69 -24.34 -5.57
N LEU A 74 -2.27 -23.09 -5.57
CA LEU A 74 -2.37 -22.25 -6.75
C LEU A 74 -1.28 -22.61 -7.73
N GLY A 75 -1.64 -22.64 -9.01
CA GLY A 75 -0.69 -22.95 -10.04
C GLY A 75 -0.46 -24.43 -10.28
N GLU A 76 -1.22 -25.25 -9.66
CA GLU A 76 -1.17 -26.71 -9.83
C GLU A 76 -1.91 -27.16 -11.08
#